data_d85d5ced3abf3acfd37e7ffd7bebf4f8
#
_entry.id   d85d5ced3abf3acfd37e7ffd7bebf4f8
#
_cell.length_a   1.000
_cell.length_b   1.000
_cell.length_c   1.000
_cell.angle_alpha   90.00
_cell.angle_beta   90.00
_cell.angle_gamma   90.00
#
_symmetry.space_group_name_H-M   'P 1'
#
loop_
_entity.id
_entity.type
_entity.pdbx_description
1 polymer ?
#
loop_
_entity_poly.entity_id
_entity_poly.type
_entity_poly.pdbx_seq_one_letter_code
_entity_poly.pdbx_strand_id
1 'polypeptide(L)'
;MKNDNQLRDEAGYKGFEFDYNRNVIFDHGNVIRLAPHEADILKTLLDNRGRPTPMSALISKVYGIREPDAAAISIRVAIHSLRKKIQETGMSIRAEPKVGYEIEASHIPELNRRLNDKILVALNLARATDEHEVAAYLEAALALAETKRQKWLNQAQSLLPTAAVA
;
A
#
# COMPACT_ATOMS: atom_id res chain seq x y z
N MET A 1 6.40 -26.93 4.18
CA MET A 1 5.30 -25.98 3.90
C MET A 1 5.51 -24.80 4.81
N LYS A 2 6.07 -23.70 4.29
CA LYS A 2 6.18 -22.44 5.05
C LYS A 2 4.79 -21.83 5.14
N ASN A 3 4.34 -21.53 6.35
CA ASN A 3 3.06 -20.89 6.60
C ASN A 3 3.01 -19.53 5.88
N ASP A 4 2.00 -19.32 5.05
CA ASP A 4 1.70 -18.06 4.33
C ASP A 4 1.48 -16.84 5.26
N ASN A 5 1.52 -17.06 6.55
CA ASN A 5 1.35 -16.06 7.61
C ASN A 5 2.67 -15.33 7.99
N GLN A 6 3.81 -15.68 7.35
CA GLN A 6 5.12 -15.10 7.64
C GLN A 6 5.56 -13.97 6.69
N LEU A 7 4.69 -13.50 5.79
CA LEU A 7 4.93 -12.27 5.01
C LEU A 7 4.87 -10.99 5.87
N ARG A 8 4.75 -11.17 7.18
CA ARG A 8 4.51 -10.08 8.15
C ARG A 8 5.69 -9.14 8.39
N ASP A 9 6.95 -9.57 8.26
CA ASP A 9 8.03 -8.86 8.95
C ASP A 9 9.22 -8.41 8.10
N GLU A 10 9.42 -8.92 6.89
CA GLU A 10 10.67 -8.65 6.16
C GLU A 10 10.64 -7.43 5.23
N ALA A 11 9.50 -6.78 5.10
CA ALA A 11 9.33 -5.75 4.10
C ALA A 11 8.67 -4.43 4.53
N GLY A 12 8.57 -4.14 5.82
CA GLY A 12 8.18 -2.80 6.30
C GLY A 12 6.71 -2.41 6.14
N TYR A 13 5.81 -3.33 5.83
CA TYR A 13 4.36 -3.06 5.81
C TYR A 13 3.71 -3.41 7.15
N LYS A 14 4.08 -2.70 8.20
CA LYS A 14 3.42 -2.83 9.50
C LYS A 14 1.95 -2.40 9.38
N GLY A 15 1.04 -3.37 9.47
CA GLY A 15 -0.41 -3.16 9.48
C GLY A 15 -1.17 -3.74 8.30
N PHE A 16 -0.48 -4.22 7.25
CA PHE A 16 -1.09 -4.86 6.09
C PHE A 16 -0.95 -6.38 6.17
N GLU A 17 -2.07 -7.08 6.13
CA GLU A 17 -2.13 -8.54 6.03
C GLU A 17 -3.04 -8.93 4.87
N PHE A 18 -2.55 -9.76 3.97
CA PHE A 18 -3.33 -10.27 2.85
C PHE A 18 -3.67 -11.75 3.05
N ASP A 19 -4.96 -12.03 3.27
CA ASP A 19 -5.49 -13.40 3.28
C ASP A 19 -5.99 -13.75 1.88
N TYR A 20 -5.14 -14.43 1.12
CA TYR A 20 -5.45 -14.86 -0.24
C TYR A 20 -6.63 -15.83 -0.29
N ASN A 21 -6.76 -16.72 0.69
CA ASN A 21 -7.83 -17.73 0.69
C ASN A 21 -9.22 -17.10 0.86
N ARG A 22 -9.29 -15.99 1.57
CA ARG A 22 -10.54 -15.24 1.80
C ARG A 22 -10.70 -14.07 0.84
N ASN A 23 -9.70 -13.77 0.00
CA ASN A 23 -9.64 -12.59 -0.86
C ASN A 23 -9.85 -11.28 -0.07
N VAL A 24 -9.20 -11.16 1.07
CA VAL A 24 -9.31 -9.97 1.92
C VAL A 24 -7.95 -9.42 2.30
N ILE A 25 -7.91 -8.10 2.42
CA ILE A 25 -6.81 -7.37 3.02
C ILE A 25 -7.29 -6.87 4.39
N PHE A 26 -6.47 -7.08 5.41
CA PHE A 26 -6.61 -6.44 6.71
C PHE A 26 -5.61 -5.30 6.80
N ASP A 27 -6.09 -4.11 7.04
CA ASP A 27 -5.26 -2.91 7.16
C ASP A 27 -5.72 -2.07 8.35
N HIS A 28 -4.93 -2.01 9.41
CA HIS A 28 -5.20 -1.23 10.62
C HIS A 28 -6.65 -1.37 11.17
N GLY A 29 -7.21 -2.59 11.11
CA GLY A 29 -8.57 -2.89 11.55
C GLY A 29 -9.64 -2.73 10.46
N ASN A 30 -9.30 -2.23 9.30
CA ASN A 30 -10.18 -2.22 8.12
C ASN A 30 -10.09 -3.54 7.37
N VAL A 31 -11.21 -3.97 6.81
CA VAL A 31 -11.30 -5.19 5.98
C VAL A 31 -11.68 -4.81 4.56
N ILE A 32 -10.75 -5.01 3.63
CA ILE A 32 -10.94 -4.69 2.21
C ILE A 32 -11.18 -5.99 1.45
N ARG A 33 -12.34 -6.15 0.85
CA ARG A 33 -12.68 -7.33 0.05
C ARG A 33 -12.23 -7.15 -1.39
N LEU A 34 -11.55 -8.18 -1.90
CA LEU A 34 -11.08 -8.25 -3.28
C LEU A 34 -11.97 -9.19 -4.09
N ALA A 35 -12.14 -8.87 -5.38
CA ALA A 35 -12.64 -9.86 -6.33
C ALA A 35 -11.57 -10.95 -6.57
N PRO A 36 -11.93 -12.18 -6.99
CA PRO A 36 -10.96 -13.26 -7.20
C PRO A 36 -9.79 -12.85 -8.11
N HIS A 37 -10.06 -12.23 -9.25
CA HIS A 37 -9.02 -11.76 -10.16
C HIS A 37 -8.11 -10.68 -9.55
N GLU A 38 -8.67 -9.80 -8.70
CA GLU A 38 -7.87 -8.80 -7.98
C GLU A 38 -6.94 -9.46 -6.96
N ALA A 39 -7.42 -10.50 -6.27
CA ALA A 39 -6.61 -11.27 -5.31
C ALA A 39 -5.48 -12.03 -6.01
N ASP A 40 -5.76 -12.66 -7.16
CA ASP A 40 -4.75 -13.33 -7.99
C ASP A 40 -3.67 -12.35 -8.47
N ILE A 41 -4.08 -11.18 -8.95
CA ILE A 41 -3.17 -10.11 -9.39
C ILE A 41 -2.33 -9.63 -8.21
N LEU A 42 -2.95 -9.29 -7.08
CA LEU A 42 -2.25 -8.82 -5.90
C LEU A 42 -1.23 -9.84 -5.41
N LYS A 43 -1.63 -11.12 -5.30
CA LYS A 43 -0.71 -12.19 -4.91
C LYS A 43 0.48 -12.27 -5.85
N THR A 44 0.24 -12.24 -7.17
CA THR A 44 1.32 -12.36 -8.17
C THR A 44 2.30 -11.17 -8.07
N LEU A 45 1.78 -9.97 -7.84
CA LEU A 45 2.61 -8.78 -7.66
C LEU A 45 3.42 -8.83 -6.35
N LEU A 46 2.83 -9.34 -5.26
CA LEU A 46 3.52 -9.52 -3.99
C LEU A 46 4.61 -10.60 -4.06
N ASP A 47 4.34 -11.70 -4.76
CA ASP A 47 5.31 -12.78 -4.96
C ASP A 47 6.52 -12.32 -5.81
N ASN A 48 6.31 -11.34 -6.72
CA ASN A 48 7.35 -10.74 -7.57
C ASN A 48 7.83 -9.37 -7.08
N ARG A 49 7.66 -9.07 -5.83
CA ARG A 49 8.00 -7.78 -5.25
C ARG A 49 9.42 -7.33 -5.55
N GLY A 50 9.59 -6.02 -5.85
CA GLY A 50 10.85 -5.44 -6.27
C GLY A 50 11.24 -5.78 -7.71
N ARG A 51 10.33 -6.39 -8.48
CA ARG A 51 10.51 -6.66 -9.91
C ARG A 51 9.19 -6.46 -10.65
N PRO A 52 9.21 -5.82 -11.81
CA PRO A 52 8.01 -5.67 -12.63
C PRO A 52 7.49 -7.04 -13.10
N THR A 53 6.20 -7.26 -12.95
CA THR A 53 5.50 -8.48 -13.40
C THR A 53 4.92 -8.24 -14.78
N PRO A 54 5.33 -9.03 -15.81
CA PRO A 54 4.81 -8.88 -17.17
C PRO A 54 3.30 -9.12 -17.24
N MET A 55 2.63 -8.46 -18.20
CA MET A 55 1.20 -8.67 -18.45
C MET A 55 0.86 -10.13 -18.72
N SER A 56 1.69 -10.84 -19.46
CA SER A 56 1.52 -12.27 -19.76
C SER A 56 1.50 -13.14 -18.49
N ALA A 57 2.34 -12.84 -17.51
CA ALA A 57 2.36 -13.56 -16.25
C ALA A 57 1.07 -13.32 -15.44
N LEU A 58 0.53 -12.08 -15.44
CA LEU A 58 -0.74 -11.77 -14.80
C LEU A 58 -1.91 -12.47 -15.49
N ILE A 59 -1.93 -12.47 -16.82
CA ILE A 59 -2.94 -13.18 -17.61
C ILE A 59 -2.90 -14.67 -17.32
N SER A 60 -1.72 -15.29 -17.41
CA SER A 60 -1.53 -16.71 -17.13
C SER A 60 -1.99 -17.09 -15.72
N LYS A 61 -1.74 -16.24 -14.73
CA LYS A 61 -2.16 -16.49 -13.35
C LYS A 61 -3.68 -16.45 -13.17
N VAL A 62 -4.34 -15.45 -13.79
CA VAL A 62 -5.78 -15.23 -13.64
C VAL A 62 -6.61 -16.19 -14.48
N TYR A 63 -6.19 -16.47 -15.70
CA TYR A 63 -6.98 -17.24 -16.68
C TYR A 63 -6.42 -18.64 -16.97
N GLY A 64 -5.15 -18.88 -16.65
CA GLY A 64 -4.49 -20.16 -16.96
C GLY A 64 -4.49 -20.45 -18.46
N ILE A 65 -4.98 -21.64 -18.82
CA ILE A 65 -5.02 -22.09 -20.23
C ILE A 65 -6.21 -21.46 -21.02
N ARG A 66 -7.20 -20.93 -20.31
CA ARG A 66 -8.43 -20.38 -20.92
C ARG A 66 -8.35 -18.85 -21.04
N GLU A 67 -7.33 -18.40 -21.74
CA GLU A 67 -7.14 -16.95 -21.95
C GLU A 67 -8.22 -16.42 -22.92
N PRO A 68 -9.08 -15.45 -22.51
CA PRO A 68 -10.02 -14.80 -23.41
C PRO A 68 -9.31 -13.73 -24.25
N ASP A 69 -9.85 -13.45 -25.45
CA ASP A 69 -9.29 -12.43 -26.36
C ASP A 69 -9.12 -11.05 -25.70
N ALA A 70 -9.97 -10.71 -24.74
CA ALA A 70 -9.93 -9.45 -24.01
C ALA A 70 -9.17 -9.53 -22.65
N ALA A 71 -8.38 -10.59 -22.39
CA ALA A 71 -7.71 -10.81 -21.11
C ALA A 71 -6.89 -9.61 -20.65
N ALA A 72 -6.09 -9.01 -21.52
CA ALA A 72 -5.26 -7.86 -21.19
C ALA A 72 -6.09 -6.64 -20.78
N ILE A 73 -7.26 -6.42 -21.38
CA ILE A 73 -8.17 -5.33 -21.02
C ILE A 73 -8.76 -5.61 -19.63
N SER A 74 -9.22 -6.83 -19.39
CA SER A 74 -9.79 -7.26 -18.12
C SER A 74 -8.78 -7.12 -16.97
N ILE A 75 -7.52 -7.50 -17.19
CA ILE A 75 -6.45 -7.30 -16.18
C ILE A 75 -6.23 -5.82 -15.89
N ARG A 76 -6.22 -4.93 -16.91
CA ARG A 76 -6.07 -3.49 -16.68
C ARG A 76 -7.22 -2.91 -15.87
N VAL A 77 -8.45 -3.35 -16.13
CA VAL A 77 -9.64 -2.95 -15.35
C VAL A 77 -9.52 -3.44 -13.91
N ALA A 78 -9.12 -4.68 -13.71
CA ALA A 78 -8.92 -5.23 -12.38
C ALA A 78 -7.80 -4.50 -11.61
N ILE A 79 -6.69 -4.16 -12.27
CA ILE A 79 -5.62 -3.34 -11.67
C ILE A 79 -6.12 -1.95 -11.29
N HIS A 80 -6.95 -1.32 -12.14
CA HIS A 80 -7.53 -0.02 -11.82
C HIS A 80 -8.43 -0.09 -10.58
N SER A 81 -9.28 -1.10 -10.48
CA SER A 81 -10.13 -1.34 -9.31
C SER A 81 -9.28 -1.64 -8.06
N LEU A 82 -8.28 -2.51 -8.21
CA LEU A 82 -7.37 -2.86 -7.13
C LEU A 82 -6.61 -1.64 -6.59
N ARG A 83 -6.11 -0.77 -7.48
CA ARG A 83 -5.45 0.50 -7.07
C ARG A 83 -6.33 1.35 -6.16
N LYS A 84 -7.63 1.47 -6.49
CA LYS A 84 -8.58 2.22 -5.65
C LYS A 84 -8.74 1.60 -4.26
N LYS A 85 -8.78 0.27 -4.21
CA LYS A 85 -8.97 -0.47 -2.96
C LYS A 85 -7.74 -0.41 -2.05
N ILE A 86 -6.52 -0.50 -2.62
CA ILE A 86 -5.28 -0.47 -1.83
C ILE A 86 -4.73 0.93 -1.59
N GLN A 87 -5.37 1.97 -2.13
CA GLN A 87 -4.87 3.34 -2.05
C GLN A 87 -4.62 3.82 -0.61
N GLU A 88 -5.40 3.33 0.36
CA GLU A 88 -5.29 3.71 1.77
C GLU A 88 -4.36 2.80 2.56
N THR A 89 -3.94 1.67 2.00
CA THR A 89 -3.11 0.67 2.71
C THR A 89 -1.61 1.00 2.71
N GLY A 90 -1.21 2.11 2.11
CA GLY A 90 0.21 2.43 1.95
C GLY A 90 0.90 1.61 0.87
N MET A 91 0.14 0.98 -0.03
CA MET A 91 0.68 0.32 -1.21
C MET A 91 0.22 0.98 -2.50
N SER A 92 1.03 0.89 -3.53
CA SER A 92 0.69 1.35 -4.87
C SER A 92 1.12 0.35 -5.93
N ILE A 93 0.39 0.33 -7.04
CA ILE A 93 0.78 -0.46 -8.22
C ILE A 93 1.22 0.51 -9.30
N ARG A 94 2.51 0.46 -9.64
CA ARG A 94 3.11 1.24 -10.70
C ARG A 94 3.06 0.46 -12.01
N ALA A 95 2.85 1.15 -13.12
CA ALA A 95 3.00 0.59 -14.46
C ALA A 95 4.40 0.91 -14.97
N GLU A 96 5.16 -0.13 -15.35
CA GLU A 96 6.44 0.01 -16.03
C GLU A 96 6.23 -0.14 -17.53
N PRO A 97 6.48 0.93 -18.30
CA PRO A 97 6.24 0.93 -19.75
C PRO A 97 6.97 -0.23 -20.43
N LYS A 98 6.25 -0.99 -21.28
CA LYS A 98 6.76 -2.15 -22.02
C LYS A 98 7.20 -3.35 -21.18
N VAL A 99 7.21 -3.27 -19.86
CA VAL A 99 7.62 -4.34 -18.97
C VAL A 99 6.42 -4.97 -18.27
N GLY A 100 5.62 -4.19 -17.53
CA GLY A 100 4.47 -4.72 -16.80
C GLY A 100 4.04 -3.85 -15.62
N TYR A 101 3.78 -4.50 -14.50
CA TYR A 101 3.33 -3.84 -13.28
C TYR A 101 4.18 -4.26 -12.08
N GLU A 102 4.41 -3.32 -11.18
CA GLU A 102 5.15 -3.56 -9.96
C GLU A 102 4.35 -3.04 -8.76
N ILE A 103 4.39 -3.78 -7.65
CA ILE A 103 3.83 -3.32 -6.39
C ILE A 103 4.93 -2.69 -5.55
N GLU A 104 4.65 -1.50 -5.06
CA GLU A 104 5.56 -0.72 -4.22
C GLU A 104 4.88 -0.39 -2.90
N ALA A 105 5.66 -0.26 -1.81
CA ALA A 105 5.19 0.51 -0.68
C ALA A 105 4.96 1.92 -1.19
N SER A 106 3.72 2.40 -1.16
CA SER A 106 3.53 3.82 -1.39
C SER A 106 4.30 4.55 -0.31
N HIS A 107 5.06 5.53 -0.71
CA HIS A 107 5.87 6.33 0.21
C HIS A 107 4.97 6.84 1.33
N ILE A 108 5.25 6.42 2.55
CA ILE A 108 4.61 6.85 3.81
C ILE A 108 4.24 8.37 3.87
N PRO A 109 4.90 9.28 3.10
CA PRO A 109 4.51 10.68 3.05
C PRO A 109 3.05 10.96 2.74
N GLU A 110 2.42 10.22 1.83
CA GLU A 110 1.04 10.55 1.42
C GLU A 110 0.00 10.13 2.47
N LEU A 111 0.19 8.96 3.09
CA LEU A 111 -0.69 8.52 4.18
C LEU A 111 -0.54 9.44 5.40
N ASN A 112 0.70 9.83 5.74
CA ASN A 112 0.96 10.76 6.83
C ASN A 112 0.43 12.16 6.52
N ARG A 113 0.49 12.62 5.26
CA ARG A 113 -0.10 13.88 4.86
C ARG A 113 -1.61 13.88 5.06
N ARG A 114 -2.31 12.83 4.59
CA ARG A 114 -3.78 12.70 4.77
C ARG A 114 -4.19 12.59 6.23
N LEU A 115 -3.40 11.88 7.05
CA LEU A 115 -3.64 11.80 8.48
C LEU A 115 -3.46 13.18 9.13
N ASN A 116 -2.37 13.88 8.80
CA ASN A 116 -2.10 15.22 9.31
C ASN A 116 -3.19 16.21 8.87
N ASP A 117 -3.66 16.14 7.61
CA ASP A 117 -4.76 16.98 7.12
C ASP A 117 -6.05 16.72 7.90
N LYS A 118 -6.40 15.46 8.19
CA LYS A 118 -7.57 15.12 9.00
C LYS A 118 -7.43 15.58 10.45
N ILE A 119 -6.24 15.44 11.04
CA ILE A 119 -5.95 15.95 12.41
C ILE A 119 -6.05 17.48 12.44
N LEU A 120 -5.54 18.17 11.43
CA LEU A 120 -5.63 19.63 11.33
C LEU A 120 -7.09 20.13 11.22
N VAL A 121 -7.91 19.45 10.42
CA VAL A 121 -9.34 19.75 10.32
C VAL A 121 -10.04 19.54 11.67
N ALA A 122 -9.78 18.42 12.34
CA ALA A 122 -10.34 18.14 13.66
C ALA A 122 -9.85 19.14 14.72
N LEU A 123 -8.58 19.55 14.68
CA LEU A 123 -8.01 20.56 15.56
C LEU A 123 -8.66 21.92 15.37
N ASN A 124 -8.88 22.36 14.13
CA ASN A 124 -9.55 23.60 13.84
C ASN A 124 -11.01 23.59 14.33
N LEU A 125 -11.71 22.45 14.20
CA LEU A 125 -13.05 22.26 14.71
C LEU A 125 -13.06 22.33 16.25
N ALA A 126 -12.17 21.61 16.92
CA ALA A 126 -12.06 21.61 18.38
C ALA A 126 -11.80 23.01 18.95
N ARG A 127 -10.95 23.80 18.26
CA ARG A 127 -10.70 25.21 18.64
C ARG A 127 -11.92 26.10 18.41
N ALA A 128 -12.69 25.86 17.34
CA ALA A 128 -13.90 26.61 17.03
C ALA A 128 -15.07 26.31 17.98
N THR A 129 -15.07 25.12 18.60
CA THR A 129 -16.07 24.69 19.59
C THR A 129 -15.63 24.86 21.04
N ASP A 130 -14.47 25.51 21.26
CA ASP A 130 -13.87 25.74 22.59
C ASP A 130 -13.50 24.46 23.36
N GLU A 131 -13.29 23.36 22.63
CA GLU A 131 -12.92 22.05 23.16
C GLU A 131 -11.40 21.98 23.38
N HIS A 132 -10.91 22.71 24.39
CA HIS A 132 -9.46 22.88 24.62
C HIS A 132 -8.72 21.58 24.92
N GLU A 133 -9.33 20.62 25.64
CA GLU A 133 -8.72 19.32 25.92
C GLU A 133 -8.54 18.50 24.63
N VAL A 134 -9.56 18.48 23.76
CA VAL A 134 -9.50 17.77 22.48
C VAL A 134 -8.45 18.42 21.58
N ALA A 135 -8.38 19.74 21.55
CA ALA A 135 -7.34 20.46 20.79
C ALA A 135 -5.92 20.08 21.26
N ALA A 136 -5.68 20.03 22.57
CA ALA A 136 -4.38 19.63 23.14
C ALA A 136 -3.98 18.18 22.76
N TYR A 137 -4.92 17.23 22.80
CA TYR A 137 -4.66 15.86 22.35
C TYR A 137 -4.33 15.76 20.86
N LEU A 138 -5.02 16.53 20.02
CA LEU A 138 -4.78 16.55 18.57
C LEU A 138 -3.43 17.20 18.24
N GLU A 139 -3.03 18.25 18.94
CA GLU A 139 -1.69 18.86 18.82
C GLU A 139 -0.58 17.88 19.21
N ALA A 140 -0.74 17.17 20.32
CA ALA A 140 0.20 16.14 20.75
C ALA A 140 0.31 14.99 19.75
N ALA A 141 -0.83 14.54 19.15
CA ALA A 141 -0.86 13.52 18.13
C ALA A 141 -0.13 13.96 16.86
N LEU A 142 -0.31 15.22 16.44
CA LEU A 142 0.39 15.79 15.29
C LEU A 142 1.90 15.83 15.50
N ALA A 143 2.35 16.33 16.65
CA ALA A 143 3.77 16.37 17.01
C ALA A 143 4.40 14.97 17.04
N LEU A 144 3.69 13.96 17.56
CA LEU A 144 4.15 12.58 17.58
C LEU A 144 4.25 12.00 16.16
N ALA A 145 3.30 12.29 15.29
CA ALA A 145 3.32 11.85 13.90
C ALA A 145 4.51 12.44 13.14
N GLU A 146 4.80 13.72 13.33
CA GLU A 146 5.97 14.38 12.74
C GLU A 146 7.29 13.82 13.24
N THR A 147 7.42 13.56 14.55
CA THR A 147 8.61 12.95 15.14
C THR A 147 8.87 11.56 14.58
N LYS A 148 7.84 10.73 14.47
CA LYS A 148 7.94 9.39 13.85
C LYS A 148 8.32 9.47 12.37
N ARG A 149 7.75 10.41 11.63
CA ARG A 149 8.09 10.67 10.22
C ARG A 149 9.57 11.03 10.07
N GLN A 150 10.08 11.93 10.89
CA GLN A 150 11.48 12.36 10.82
C GLN A 150 12.45 11.22 11.15
N LYS A 151 12.14 10.43 12.16
CA LYS A 151 12.93 9.23 12.51
C LYS A 151 12.99 8.24 11.35
N TRP A 152 11.86 8.02 10.67
CA TRP A 152 11.79 7.12 9.52
C TRP A 152 12.59 7.66 8.32
N LEU A 153 12.50 8.96 8.01
CA LEU A 153 13.28 9.60 6.94
C LEU A 153 14.78 9.47 7.18
N ASN A 154 15.23 9.70 8.40
CA ASN A 154 16.62 9.56 8.78
C ASN A 154 17.11 8.10 8.62
N GLN A 155 16.27 7.14 9.00
CA GLN A 155 16.58 5.71 8.83
C GLN A 155 16.59 5.30 7.36
N ALA A 156 15.67 5.80 6.54
CA ALA A 156 15.63 5.54 5.10
C ALA A 156 16.87 6.11 4.39
N GLN A 157 17.32 7.32 4.75
CA GLN A 157 18.54 7.92 4.22
C GLN A 157 19.80 7.13 4.57
N SER A 158 19.85 6.53 5.76
CA SER A 158 21.00 5.71 6.18
C SER A 158 21.09 4.36 5.44
N LEU A 159 20.00 3.92 4.82
CA LEU A 159 19.92 2.67 4.05
C LEU A 159 20.20 2.87 2.55
N LEU A 160 20.25 4.10 2.07
CA LEU A 160 20.64 4.38 0.69
C LEU A 160 22.15 4.19 0.55
N PRO A 161 22.62 3.34 -0.38
CA PRO A 161 24.05 3.22 -0.64
C PRO A 161 24.56 4.59 -1.10
N THR A 162 25.59 5.06 -0.44
CA THR A 162 26.33 6.25 -0.90
C THR A 162 26.82 5.94 -2.31
N ALA A 163 26.16 6.52 -3.32
CA ALA A 163 26.64 6.43 -4.69
C ALA A 163 28.04 7.01 -4.70
N ALA A 164 29.02 6.14 -4.83
CA ALA A 164 30.41 6.52 -5.03
C ALA A 164 30.46 7.35 -6.31
N VAL A 165 30.68 8.65 -6.14
CA VAL A 165 31.10 9.52 -7.23
C VAL A 165 32.53 9.07 -7.55
N ALA A 166 32.68 8.38 -8.66
CA ALA A 166 33.97 8.13 -9.31
C ALA A 166 33.96 8.81 -10.66
#